data_a1f3feea161ea928d5191669b991e0da
#
_entry.id   a1f3feea161ea928d5191669b991e0da
#
_cell.length_a   1.000
_cell.length_b   1.000
_cell.length_c   1.000
_cell.angle_alpha   90.00
_cell.angle_beta   90.00
_cell.angle_gamma   90.00
#
_symmetry.space_group_name_H-M   'P 1'
#
loop_
_entity.id
_entity.type
_entity.pdbx_description
1 polymer ?
#
loop_
_entity_poly.entity_id
_entity_poly.type
_entity_poly.pdbx_seq_one_letter_code
_entity_poly.pdbx_strand_id
1 'polypeptide(L)'
;MISNEKISIRAKSEDEAINKAYQTLREQNKYNVVINKLIPRFDGVSEVYEISYSYEKLDKNSHLEIERKFLLGEQIDLKDYDWVEINQSYIGVNPVSRVRKMGNKYFYNQKGTGTLVREENEKEITEDTYKKLIEYKIGKTINKLRYRIPLDNKLVAELDYYLDDLSPLVTVEVEFKSLEDANTFVAPNWFGKEITEDVRYKNDNLAVATKDELSELLKDTKEVHLSR
;
A
#
# COMPACT_ATOMS: atom_id res chain seq x y z
N MET A 1 -4.31 5.57 20.15
CA MET A 1 -3.82 6.84 20.80
C MET A 1 -2.63 7.32 20.01
N ILE A 2 -2.71 8.56 19.48
CA ILE A 2 -1.63 9.16 18.66
C ILE A 2 -0.54 9.70 19.60
N SER A 3 0.71 9.32 19.33
CA SER A 3 1.91 9.83 20.03
C SER A 3 2.72 10.70 19.06
N ASN A 4 3.27 11.83 19.55
CA ASN A 4 4.12 12.73 18.78
C ASN A 4 5.55 12.70 19.31
N GLU A 5 6.52 12.48 18.44
CA GLU A 5 7.94 12.39 18.79
C GLU A 5 8.83 13.04 17.73
N LYS A 6 10.13 13.03 17.96
CA LYS A 6 11.14 13.52 17.02
C LYS A 6 12.28 12.52 16.87
N ILE A 7 12.88 12.50 15.68
CA ILE A 7 14.09 11.75 15.36
C ILE A 7 15.04 12.62 14.53
N SER A 8 16.33 12.39 14.67
CA SER A 8 17.36 13.06 13.86
C SER A 8 18.01 12.04 12.92
N ILE A 9 18.00 12.30 11.63
CA ILE A 9 18.51 11.41 10.58
C ILE A 9 19.59 12.11 9.77
N ARG A 10 20.76 11.48 9.61
CA ARG A 10 21.80 11.90 8.67
C ARG A 10 21.49 11.38 7.28
N ALA A 11 21.41 12.30 6.31
CA ALA A 11 21.12 11.95 4.92
C ALA A 11 21.64 13.02 3.96
N LYS A 12 21.78 12.65 2.68
CA LYS A 12 22.25 13.56 1.63
C LYS A 12 21.10 14.31 0.95
N SER A 13 19.86 13.92 1.20
CA SER A 13 18.65 14.54 0.69
C SER A 13 17.46 14.32 1.61
N GLU A 14 16.39 15.11 1.43
CA GLU A 14 15.14 14.93 2.16
C GLU A 14 14.52 13.55 1.95
N ASP A 15 14.50 13.07 0.71
CA ASP A 15 13.94 11.73 0.39
C ASP A 15 14.72 10.62 1.08
N GLU A 16 16.06 10.71 1.11
CA GLU A 16 16.89 9.75 1.84
C GLU A 16 16.63 9.82 3.34
N ALA A 17 16.45 11.04 3.89
CA ALA A 17 16.14 11.24 5.29
C ALA A 17 14.77 10.63 5.67
N ILE A 18 13.75 10.84 4.85
CA ILE A 18 12.41 10.29 5.02
C ILE A 18 12.45 8.75 5.00
N ASN A 19 13.09 8.16 3.99
CA ASN A 19 13.19 6.71 3.86
C ASN A 19 13.93 6.07 5.06
N LYS A 20 15.05 6.65 5.48
CA LYS A 20 15.79 6.20 6.67
C LYS A 20 14.97 6.36 7.95
N ALA A 21 14.19 7.46 8.08
CA ALA A 21 13.33 7.65 9.23
C ALA A 21 12.26 6.56 9.31
N TYR A 22 11.56 6.26 8.24
CA TYR A 22 10.57 5.18 8.22
C TYR A 22 11.19 3.82 8.56
N GLN A 23 12.36 3.50 8.01
CA GLN A 23 13.09 2.27 8.35
C GLN A 23 13.42 2.21 9.84
N THR A 24 14.06 3.27 10.38
CA THR A 24 14.46 3.32 11.78
C THR A 24 13.26 3.24 12.73
N LEU A 25 12.14 3.91 12.40
CA LEU A 25 10.94 3.91 13.22
C LEU A 25 10.22 2.55 13.19
N ARG A 26 10.27 1.86 12.04
CA ARG A 26 9.78 0.50 11.89
C ARG A 26 10.56 -0.48 12.78
N GLU A 27 11.90 -0.38 12.81
CA GLU A 27 12.78 -1.16 13.71
C GLU A 27 12.49 -0.89 15.20
N GLN A 28 11.96 0.30 15.53
CA GLN A 28 11.51 0.67 16.87
C GLN A 28 10.06 0.27 17.18
N ASN A 29 9.43 -0.56 16.34
CA ASN A 29 8.01 -0.96 16.45
C ASN A 29 7.03 0.22 16.49
N LYS A 30 7.31 1.28 15.73
CA LYS A 30 6.41 2.42 15.54
C LYS A 30 5.78 2.32 14.16
N TYR A 31 4.46 2.27 14.14
CA TYR A 31 3.67 2.00 12.94
C TYR A 31 2.72 3.16 12.66
N ASN A 32 2.17 3.18 11.45
CA ASN A 32 1.28 4.27 11.01
C ASN A 32 1.92 5.64 11.23
N VAL A 33 3.21 5.72 10.90
CA VAL A 33 4.00 6.92 11.09
C VAL A 33 3.60 7.98 10.08
N VAL A 34 3.28 9.17 10.57
CA VAL A 34 3.07 10.36 9.75
C VAL A 34 4.18 11.36 10.06
N ILE A 35 4.96 11.72 9.05
CA ILE A 35 5.95 12.78 9.17
C ILE A 35 5.24 14.11 9.11
N ASN A 36 5.24 14.83 10.24
CA ASN A 36 4.54 16.10 10.40
C ASN A 36 5.40 17.29 9.97
N LYS A 37 6.72 17.19 10.17
CA LYS A 37 7.67 18.26 9.86
C LYS A 37 9.07 17.71 9.67
N LEU A 38 9.79 18.27 8.71
CA LEU A 38 11.19 17.97 8.43
C LEU A 38 11.95 19.29 8.39
N ILE A 39 13.05 19.39 9.14
CA ILE A 39 13.89 20.58 9.22
C ILE A 39 15.34 20.16 8.95
N PRO A 40 15.93 20.60 7.84
CA PRO A 40 17.35 20.39 7.60
C PRO A 40 18.19 21.22 8.56
N ARG A 41 19.29 20.63 9.04
CA ARG A 41 20.31 21.26 9.87
C ARG A 41 21.68 20.82 9.41
N PHE A 42 22.68 21.61 9.65
CA PHE A 42 24.10 21.26 9.42
C PHE A 42 24.80 21.17 10.78
N ASP A 43 25.38 20.01 11.09
CA ASP A 43 26.07 19.76 12.37
C ASP A 43 27.57 20.08 12.34
N GLY A 44 28.06 20.69 11.26
CA GLY A 44 29.48 21.01 11.02
C GLY A 44 30.21 19.91 10.22
N VAL A 45 29.58 18.75 10.00
CA VAL A 45 30.16 17.61 9.28
C VAL A 45 29.25 17.19 8.11
N SER A 46 27.93 17.13 8.33
CA SER A 46 26.97 16.63 7.34
C SER A 46 25.59 17.26 7.56
N GLU A 47 24.71 17.07 6.57
CA GLU A 47 23.30 17.40 6.74
C GLU A 47 22.61 16.39 7.66
N VAL A 48 21.89 16.94 8.64
CA VAL A 48 21.06 16.21 9.60
C VAL A 48 19.64 16.75 9.50
N TYR A 49 18.67 15.87 9.35
CA TYR A 49 17.27 16.23 9.29
C TYR A 49 16.59 15.93 10.63
N GLU A 50 16.07 17.00 11.27
CA GLU A 50 15.21 16.88 12.45
C GLU A 50 13.77 16.60 11.96
N ILE A 51 13.28 15.39 12.21
CA ILE A 51 11.99 14.92 11.73
C ILE A 51 11.04 14.80 12.93
N SER A 52 9.96 15.58 12.90
CA SER A 52 8.84 15.43 13.84
C SER A 52 7.81 14.50 13.21
N TYR A 53 7.39 13.49 13.94
CA TYR A 53 6.45 12.48 13.47
C TYR A 53 5.40 12.14 14.52
N SER A 54 4.28 11.62 14.05
CA SER A 54 3.26 11.00 14.90
C SER A 54 3.09 9.54 14.51
N TYR A 55 2.67 8.72 15.45
CA TYR A 55 2.37 7.29 15.22
C TYR A 55 1.23 6.84 16.12
N GLU A 56 0.53 5.79 15.70
CA GLU A 56 -0.53 5.17 16.47
C GLU A 56 0.01 4.01 17.30
N LYS A 57 -0.39 3.95 18.57
CA LYS A 57 -0.25 2.74 19.37
C LYS A 57 -1.43 1.84 19.07
N LEU A 58 -1.16 0.70 18.44
CA LEU A 58 -2.17 -0.30 18.10
C LEU A 58 -2.69 -1.03 19.33
N ASP A 59 -3.97 -1.35 19.33
CA ASP A 59 -4.55 -2.23 20.34
C ASP A 59 -4.13 -3.69 20.02
N LYS A 60 -3.72 -4.43 21.05
CA LYS A 60 -3.26 -5.82 20.91
C LYS A 60 -4.37 -6.79 20.46
N ASN A 61 -5.63 -6.37 20.50
CA ASN A 61 -6.80 -7.18 20.15
C ASN A 61 -7.38 -6.86 18.77
N SER A 62 -6.80 -5.92 18.01
CA SER A 62 -7.28 -5.58 16.68
C SER A 62 -6.89 -6.64 15.64
N HIS A 63 -7.78 -6.90 14.68
CA HIS A 63 -7.42 -7.62 13.46
C HIS A 63 -6.51 -6.73 12.63
N LEU A 64 -5.21 -6.99 12.70
CA LEU A 64 -4.20 -6.21 12.01
C LEU A 64 -3.84 -6.86 10.68
N GLU A 65 -3.96 -6.10 9.61
CA GLU A 65 -3.37 -6.39 8.31
C GLU A 65 -1.94 -5.82 8.31
N ILE A 66 -0.95 -6.64 8.04
CA ILE A 66 0.47 -6.25 7.95
C ILE A 66 0.91 -6.58 6.53
N GLU A 67 1.09 -5.55 5.69
CA GLU A 67 1.42 -5.73 4.29
C GLU A 67 2.59 -4.85 3.85
N ARG A 68 3.41 -5.36 2.92
CA ARG A 68 4.39 -4.55 2.18
C ARG A 68 4.00 -4.53 0.71
N LYS A 69 4.16 -3.36 0.09
CA LYS A 69 3.76 -3.11 -1.28
C LYS A 69 4.93 -2.63 -2.13
N PHE A 70 5.00 -3.14 -3.35
CA PHE A 70 6.09 -2.87 -4.29
C PHE A 70 5.52 -2.58 -5.67
N LEU A 71 6.26 -1.83 -6.48
CA LEU A 71 6.07 -1.85 -7.93
C LEU A 71 6.63 -3.15 -8.50
N LEU A 72 6.15 -3.56 -9.66
CA LEU A 72 6.79 -4.65 -10.40
C LEU A 72 8.13 -4.15 -10.97
N GLY A 73 9.23 -4.86 -10.67
CA GLY A 73 10.58 -4.52 -11.12
C GLY A 73 10.98 -5.17 -12.43
N GLU A 74 10.63 -6.43 -12.60
CA GLU A 74 10.93 -7.23 -13.79
C GLU A 74 9.68 -8.00 -14.24
N GLN A 75 9.55 -8.18 -15.54
CA GLN A 75 8.46 -8.97 -16.09
C GLN A 75 8.59 -10.44 -15.68
N ILE A 76 7.49 -11.04 -15.27
CA ILE A 76 7.38 -12.46 -14.94
C ILE A 76 6.34 -13.14 -15.83
N ASP A 77 6.51 -14.43 -16.08
CA ASP A 77 5.52 -15.25 -16.80
C ASP A 77 4.36 -15.59 -15.84
N LEU A 78 3.16 -15.15 -16.17
CA LEU A 78 1.96 -15.28 -15.34
C LEU A 78 1.03 -16.41 -15.80
N LYS A 79 1.37 -17.12 -16.88
CA LYS A 79 0.45 -18.10 -17.52
C LYS A 79 0.05 -19.29 -16.62
N ASP A 80 0.92 -19.64 -15.66
CA ASP A 80 0.71 -20.80 -14.77
C ASP A 80 0.10 -20.39 -13.41
N TYR A 81 -0.26 -19.11 -13.23
CA TYR A 81 -0.84 -18.61 -11.98
C TYR A 81 -2.32 -18.32 -12.12
N ASP A 82 -3.09 -18.73 -11.12
CA ASP A 82 -4.50 -18.37 -11.01
C ASP A 82 -4.66 -16.87 -10.79
N TRP A 83 -5.70 -16.33 -11.42
CA TRP A 83 -6.05 -14.93 -11.27
C TRP A 83 -7.55 -14.73 -11.02
N VAL A 84 -7.89 -13.59 -10.45
CA VAL A 84 -9.26 -13.15 -10.24
C VAL A 84 -9.42 -11.68 -10.62
N GLU A 85 -10.54 -11.37 -11.27
CA GLU A 85 -10.92 -9.98 -11.54
C GLU A 85 -11.47 -9.35 -10.28
N ILE A 86 -10.97 -8.13 -9.97
CA ILE A 86 -11.39 -7.32 -8.85
C ILE A 86 -11.88 -5.97 -9.37
N ASN A 87 -13.12 -5.65 -9.04
CA ASN A 87 -13.71 -4.33 -9.27
C ASN A 87 -14.02 -3.73 -7.89
N GLN A 88 -13.34 -2.66 -7.50
CA GLN A 88 -13.51 -2.05 -6.18
C GLN A 88 -13.82 -0.56 -6.26
N SER A 89 -14.74 -0.13 -5.40
CA SER A 89 -15.15 1.27 -5.29
C SER A 89 -15.16 1.71 -3.84
N TYR A 90 -14.71 2.92 -3.60
CA TYR A 90 -14.70 3.54 -2.27
C TYR A 90 -15.99 4.30 -2.04
N ILE A 91 -16.58 4.15 -0.87
CA ILE A 91 -17.86 4.75 -0.46
C ILE A 91 -17.75 5.54 0.83
N GLY A 92 -16.56 5.64 1.40
CA GLY A 92 -16.23 6.42 2.59
C GLY A 92 -14.74 6.64 2.73
N VAL A 93 -14.36 7.79 3.30
CA VAL A 93 -12.95 8.20 3.45
C VAL A 93 -12.45 8.15 4.90
N ASN A 94 -13.36 8.18 5.89
CA ASN A 94 -12.99 8.11 7.31
C ASN A 94 -14.14 7.48 8.14
N PRO A 95 -14.03 6.17 8.48
CA PRO A 95 -13.00 5.23 8.03
C PRO A 95 -13.07 4.96 6.53
N VAL A 96 -11.92 4.56 5.94
CA VAL A 96 -11.90 4.16 4.54
C VAL A 96 -12.81 2.94 4.36
N SER A 97 -13.87 3.12 3.58
CA SER A 97 -14.88 2.08 3.35
C SER A 97 -14.97 1.79 1.86
N ARG A 98 -14.94 0.51 1.50
CA ARG A 98 -15.03 0.06 0.11
C ARG A 98 -16.01 -1.07 -0.07
N VAL A 99 -16.56 -1.17 -1.27
CA VAL A 99 -17.22 -2.36 -1.77
C VAL A 99 -16.40 -2.93 -2.91
N ARG A 100 -16.29 -4.26 -2.98
CA ARG A 100 -15.61 -4.93 -4.09
C ARG A 100 -16.37 -6.16 -4.57
N LYS A 101 -16.32 -6.35 -5.88
CA LYS A 101 -16.62 -7.63 -6.53
C LYS A 101 -15.29 -8.33 -6.79
N MET A 102 -15.18 -9.59 -6.41
CA MET A 102 -14.01 -10.43 -6.65
C MET A 102 -14.50 -11.78 -7.20
N GLY A 103 -14.33 -11.96 -8.50
CA GLY A 103 -14.99 -13.05 -9.21
C GLY A 103 -16.52 -12.99 -9.04
N ASN A 104 -17.12 -14.02 -8.44
CA ASN A 104 -18.56 -14.11 -8.21
C ASN A 104 -19.00 -13.70 -6.79
N LYS A 105 -18.10 -13.14 -6.00
CA LYS A 105 -18.37 -12.75 -4.60
C LYS A 105 -18.29 -11.24 -4.43
N TYR A 106 -19.04 -10.76 -3.43
CA TYR A 106 -19.14 -9.33 -3.11
C TYR A 106 -18.77 -9.10 -1.66
N PHE A 107 -17.98 -8.05 -1.40
CA PHE A 107 -17.47 -7.75 -0.07
C PHE A 107 -17.66 -6.28 0.27
N TYR A 108 -17.95 -6.02 1.54
CA TYR A 108 -17.81 -4.73 2.17
C TYR A 108 -16.62 -4.76 3.10
N ASN A 109 -15.79 -3.73 3.05
CA ASN A 109 -14.57 -3.66 3.82
C ASN A 109 -14.41 -2.27 4.43
N GLN A 110 -13.96 -2.22 5.68
CA GLN A 110 -13.53 -0.99 6.34
C GLN A 110 -12.08 -1.16 6.77
N LYS A 111 -11.27 -0.14 6.48
CA LYS A 111 -9.88 -0.10 6.87
C LYS A 111 -9.63 1.11 7.77
N GLY A 112 -8.88 0.90 8.84
CA GLY A 112 -8.33 1.96 9.67
C GLY A 112 -7.24 2.75 8.96
N THR A 113 -6.65 3.70 9.69
CA THR A 113 -5.48 4.45 9.24
C THR A 113 -4.23 3.58 9.22
N GLY A 114 -3.26 3.90 8.37
CA GLY A 114 -1.97 3.22 8.32
C GLY A 114 -1.52 2.82 6.92
N THR A 115 -0.27 2.39 6.83
CA THR A 115 0.38 1.95 5.60
C THR A 115 0.86 0.51 5.74
N LEU A 116 1.86 0.26 6.57
CA LEU A 116 2.38 -1.09 6.82
C LEU A 116 1.43 -1.93 7.68
N VAL A 117 0.80 -1.32 8.70
CA VAL A 117 -0.10 -2.00 9.66
C VAL A 117 -1.38 -1.20 9.80
N ARG A 118 -2.53 -1.86 9.68
CA ARG A 118 -3.85 -1.23 9.87
C ARG A 118 -4.90 -2.24 10.34
N GLU A 119 -5.92 -1.73 10.99
CA GLU A 119 -7.11 -2.52 11.28
C GLU A 119 -7.91 -2.76 10.00
N GLU A 120 -8.39 -3.98 9.82
CA GLU A 120 -9.25 -4.35 8.70
C GLU A 120 -10.45 -5.18 9.17
N ASN A 121 -11.63 -4.79 8.70
CA ASN A 121 -12.87 -5.53 8.86
C ASN A 121 -13.48 -5.78 7.48
N GLU A 122 -13.52 -7.04 7.05
CA GLU A 122 -14.14 -7.44 5.80
C GLU A 122 -15.31 -8.36 6.05
N LYS A 123 -16.40 -8.17 5.27
CA LYS A 123 -17.60 -8.98 5.33
C LYS A 123 -18.11 -9.27 3.93
N GLU A 124 -18.42 -10.54 3.66
CA GLU A 124 -19.15 -10.92 2.45
C GLU A 124 -20.58 -10.36 2.51
N ILE A 125 -21.04 -9.75 1.42
CA ILE A 125 -22.36 -9.14 1.27
C ILE A 125 -23.08 -9.73 0.04
N THR A 126 -24.38 -9.51 -0.06
CA THR A 126 -25.15 -9.95 -1.23
C THR A 126 -24.88 -9.01 -2.42
N GLU A 127 -25.13 -9.51 -3.64
CA GLU A 127 -25.06 -8.70 -4.85
C GLU A 127 -26.00 -7.49 -4.79
N ASP A 128 -27.21 -7.65 -4.25
CA ASP A 128 -28.17 -6.55 -4.10
C ASP A 128 -27.66 -5.47 -3.15
N THR A 129 -26.99 -5.86 -2.08
CA THR A 129 -26.34 -4.90 -1.15
C THR A 129 -25.20 -4.19 -1.86
N TYR A 130 -24.36 -4.90 -2.60
CA TYR A 130 -23.28 -4.31 -3.40
C TYR A 130 -23.81 -3.27 -4.39
N LYS A 131 -24.86 -3.61 -5.17
CA LYS A 131 -25.47 -2.72 -6.15
C LYS A 131 -25.99 -1.42 -5.53
N LYS A 132 -26.56 -1.48 -4.33
CA LYS A 132 -27.03 -0.29 -3.61
C LYS A 132 -25.86 0.55 -3.10
N LEU A 133 -24.83 -0.08 -2.55
CA LEU A 133 -23.69 0.62 -1.96
C LEU A 133 -22.81 1.30 -3.01
N ILE A 134 -22.63 0.69 -4.20
CA ILE A 134 -21.81 1.25 -5.26
C ILE A 134 -22.37 2.57 -5.83
N GLU A 135 -23.65 2.85 -5.64
CA GLU A 135 -24.26 4.13 -6.04
C GLU A 135 -23.66 5.32 -5.28
N TYR A 136 -23.10 5.07 -4.10
CA TYR A 136 -22.44 6.08 -3.25
C TYR A 136 -20.93 6.18 -3.49
N LYS A 137 -20.42 5.62 -4.58
CA LYS A 137 -18.98 5.62 -4.85
C LYS A 137 -18.38 7.01 -4.97
N ILE A 138 -17.20 7.13 -4.38
CA ILE A 138 -16.35 8.32 -4.44
C ILE A 138 -15.25 8.06 -5.48
N GLY A 139 -15.12 8.93 -6.46
CA GLY A 139 -14.15 8.77 -7.53
C GLY A 139 -14.48 7.63 -8.51
N LYS A 140 -13.44 7.06 -9.11
CA LYS A 140 -13.55 5.99 -10.11
C LYS A 140 -13.53 4.60 -9.45
N THR A 141 -14.14 3.64 -10.11
CA THR A 141 -13.96 2.22 -9.78
C THR A 141 -12.57 1.78 -10.22
N ILE A 142 -11.85 1.09 -9.37
CA ILE A 142 -10.55 0.49 -9.69
C ILE A 142 -10.80 -0.93 -10.17
N ASN A 143 -10.38 -1.20 -11.40
CA ASN A 143 -10.46 -2.51 -12.04
C ASN A 143 -9.05 -3.09 -12.14
N LYS A 144 -8.88 -4.35 -11.74
CA LYS A 144 -7.58 -5.04 -11.77
C LYS A 144 -7.73 -6.55 -11.87
N LEU A 145 -6.68 -7.19 -12.37
CA LEU A 145 -6.52 -8.63 -12.32
C LEU A 145 -5.50 -8.95 -11.23
N ARG A 146 -5.91 -9.76 -10.25
CA ARG A 146 -5.03 -10.18 -9.15
C ARG A 146 -4.55 -11.59 -9.38
N TYR A 147 -3.25 -11.76 -9.49
CA TYR A 147 -2.57 -13.06 -9.55
C TYR A 147 -2.02 -13.40 -8.17
N ARG A 148 -2.07 -14.69 -7.80
CA ARG A 148 -1.51 -15.17 -6.53
C ARG A 148 -0.30 -16.04 -6.81
N ILE A 149 0.86 -15.55 -6.45
CA ILE A 149 2.16 -16.14 -6.74
C ILE A 149 2.76 -16.67 -5.45
N PRO A 150 2.90 -18.00 -5.29
CA PRO A 150 3.53 -18.57 -4.12
C PRO A 150 5.00 -18.09 -4.01
N LEU A 151 5.37 -17.68 -2.80
CA LEU A 151 6.73 -17.35 -2.41
C LEU A 151 7.28 -18.38 -1.42
N ASP A 152 8.56 -18.27 -1.10
CA ASP A 152 9.16 -19.04 -0.02
C ASP A 152 8.48 -18.74 1.33
N ASN A 153 8.70 -19.60 2.32
CA ASN A 153 8.16 -19.48 3.68
C ASN A 153 6.63 -19.42 3.76
N LYS A 154 5.92 -20.01 2.76
CA LYS A 154 4.44 -20.02 2.67
C LYS A 154 3.82 -18.62 2.54
N LEU A 155 4.59 -17.64 2.13
CA LEU A 155 4.07 -16.34 1.74
C LEU A 155 3.45 -16.41 0.34
N VAL A 156 2.58 -15.46 0.04
CA VAL A 156 1.97 -15.28 -1.28
C VAL A 156 2.16 -13.83 -1.69
N ALA A 157 2.69 -13.63 -2.89
CA ALA A 157 2.66 -12.33 -3.54
C ALA A 157 1.32 -12.18 -4.27
N GLU A 158 0.58 -11.13 -3.97
CA GLU A 158 -0.60 -10.72 -4.71
C GLU A 158 -0.19 -9.65 -5.72
N LEU A 159 -0.08 -10.06 -6.99
CA LEU A 159 0.28 -9.16 -8.08
C LEU A 159 -1.01 -8.60 -8.68
N ASP A 160 -1.18 -7.28 -8.56
CA ASP A 160 -2.30 -6.53 -9.10
C ASP A 160 -1.90 -5.86 -10.41
N TYR A 161 -2.47 -6.33 -11.50
CA TYR A 161 -2.38 -5.70 -12.82
C TYR A 161 -3.57 -4.78 -13.01
N TYR A 162 -3.34 -3.48 -12.98
CA TYR A 162 -4.40 -2.49 -13.06
C TYR A 162 -4.87 -2.29 -14.51
N LEU A 163 -6.16 -2.03 -14.66
CA LEU A 163 -6.82 -1.82 -15.94
C LEU A 163 -7.22 -0.35 -16.12
N ASP A 164 -7.76 -0.04 -17.28
CA ASP A 164 -8.30 1.26 -17.66
C ASP A 164 -7.28 2.41 -17.46
N ASP A 165 -7.70 3.52 -16.84
CA ASP A 165 -6.86 4.71 -16.62
C ASP A 165 -5.60 4.44 -15.76
N LEU A 166 -5.56 3.34 -15.03
CA LEU A 166 -4.44 2.98 -14.17
C LEU A 166 -3.40 2.11 -14.88
N SER A 167 -3.70 1.61 -16.08
CA SER A 167 -2.70 0.91 -16.90
C SER A 167 -1.59 1.90 -17.33
N PRO A 168 -0.28 1.51 -17.27
CA PRO A 168 0.27 0.17 -17.07
C PRO A 168 0.71 -0.14 -15.62
N LEU A 169 0.10 0.42 -14.59
CA LEU A 169 0.47 0.16 -13.20
C LEU A 169 0.37 -1.33 -12.87
N VAL A 170 1.43 -1.86 -12.28
CA VAL A 170 1.44 -3.20 -11.68
C VAL A 170 2.08 -3.10 -10.31
N THR A 171 1.36 -3.57 -9.29
CA THR A 171 1.88 -3.61 -7.92
C THR A 171 1.91 -5.04 -7.38
N VAL A 172 2.77 -5.26 -6.41
CA VAL A 172 2.89 -6.55 -5.71
C VAL A 172 2.71 -6.30 -4.23
N GLU A 173 1.77 -6.99 -3.61
CA GLU A 173 1.48 -6.93 -2.18
C GLU A 173 1.88 -8.26 -1.54
N VAL A 174 2.49 -8.22 -0.35
CA VAL A 174 2.75 -9.40 0.47
C VAL A 174 2.23 -9.12 1.86
N GLU A 175 1.35 -10.00 2.35
CA GLU A 175 0.81 -9.94 3.70
C GLU A 175 1.62 -10.83 4.65
N PHE A 176 1.83 -10.36 5.87
CA PHE A 176 2.64 -11.00 6.89
C PHE A 176 1.84 -11.27 8.16
N LYS A 177 2.22 -12.33 8.87
CA LYS A 177 1.59 -12.70 10.15
C LYS A 177 2.11 -11.85 11.31
N SER A 178 3.31 -11.31 11.18
CA SER A 178 3.96 -10.48 12.18
C SER A 178 4.77 -9.38 11.54
N LEU A 179 5.07 -8.36 12.32
CA LEU A 179 5.97 -7.29 11.94
C LEU A 179 7.43 -7.76 11.80
N GLU A 180 7.81 -8.76 12.58
CA GLU A 180 9.12 -9.38 12.47
C GLU A 180 9.27 -10.03 11.08
N ASP A 181 8.26 -10.79 10.64
CA ASP A 181 8.25 -11.39 9.30
C ASP A 181 8.32 -10.30 8.21
N ALA A 182 7.54 -9.23 8.36
CA ALA A 182 7.55 -8.12 7.41
C ALA A 182 8.92 -7.41 7.36
N ASN A 183 9.57 -7.20 8.51
CA ASN A 183 10.86 -6.51 8.60
C ASN A 183 12.02 -7.36 8.08
N THR A 184 11.95 -8.68 8.26
CA THR A 184 13.00 -9.62 7.81
C THR A 184 12.79 -10.12 6.38
N PHE A 185 11.65 -9.83 5.77
CA PHE A 185 11.35 -10.24 4.40
C PHE A 185 12.31 -9.61 3.40
N VAL A 186 12.97 -10.47 2.64
CA VAL A 186 13.82 -10.09 1.51
C VAL A 186 13.00 -10.26 0.24
N ALA A 187 12.72 -9.16 -0.43
CA ALA A 187 11.94 -9.16 -1.66
C ALA A 187 12.69 -9.91 -2.79
N PRO A 188 12.02 -10.77 -3.57
CA PRO A 188 12.59 -11.37 -4.77
C PRO A 188 13.07 -10.32 -5.78
N ASN A 189 14.01 -10.71 -6.66
CA ASN A 189 14.62 -9.79 -7.63
C ASN A 189 13.61 -9.14 -8.60
N TRP A 190 12.48 -9.80 -8.88
CA TRP A 190 11.45 -9.28 -9.75
C TRP A 190 10.54 -8.22 -9.08
N PHE A 191 10.63 -8.03 -7.76
CA PHE A 191 10.03 -6.88 -7.10
C PHE A 191 10.86 -5.63 -7.44
N GLY A 192 10.17 -4.52 -7.65
CA GLY A 192 10.78 -3.23 -7.90
C GLY A 192 10.87 -2.37 -6.64
N LYS A 193 10.69 -1.08 -6.83
CA LYS A 193 10.70 -0.09 -5.74
C LYS A 193 9.63 -0.42 -4.70
N GLU A 194 10.00 -0.45 -3.43
CA GLU A 194 9.03 -0.52 -2.33
C GLU A 194 8.25 0.79 -2.23
N ILE A 195 6.93 0.68 -2.16
CA ILE A 195 5.97 1.78 -2.11
C ILE A 195 5.00 1.66 -0.93
N THR A 196 5.35 0.86 0.08
CA THR A 196 4.51 0.62 1.28
C THR A 196 4.08 1.92 1.93
N GLU A 197 4.99 2.88 2.08
CA GLU A 197 4.75 4.15 2.74
C GLU A 197 4.31 5.28 1.77
N ASP A 198 4.32 5.00 0.46
CA ASP A 198 3.89 5.98 -0.53
C ASP A 198 2.36 5.96 -0.68
N VAL A 199 1.71 6.90 0.00
CA VAL A 199 0.25 7.00 0.03
C VAL A 199 -0.39 7.20 -1.35
N ARG A 200 0.36 7.71 -2.34
CA ARG A 200 -0.15 7.91 -3.71
C ARG A 200 -0.59 6.60 -4.35
N TYR A 201 0.05 5.48 -3.98
CA TYR A 201 -0.26 4.14 -4.48
C TYR A 201 -1.33 3.40 -3.67
N LYS A 202 -1.94 4.04 -2.66
CA LYS A 202 -3.12 3.49 -2.00
C LYS A 202 -4.30 3.53 -2.96
N ASN A 203 -5.07 2.45 -2.99
CA ASN A 203 -6.17 2.33 -3.94
C ASN A 203 -7.28 3.39 -3.74
N ASP A 204 -7.50 3.87 -2.51
CA ASP A 204 -8.41 4.97 -2.23
C ASP A 204 -7.94 6.29 -2.85
N ASN A 205 -6.64 6.58 -2.79
CA ASN A 205 -6.06 7.75 -3.45
C ASN A 205 -6.05 7.59 -4.98
N LEU A 206 -5.72 6.41 -5.50
CA LEU A 206 -5.80 6.13 -6.94
C LEU A 206 -7.24 6.32 -7.48
N ALA A 207 -8.26 6.01 -6.69
CA ALA A 207 -9.66 6.17 -7.09
C ALA A 207 -10.06 7.63 -7.33
N VAL A 208 -9.42 8.58 -6.67
CA VAL A 208 -9.72 10.02 -6.77
C VAL A 208 -8.64 10.82 -7.48
N ALA A 209 -7.54 10.19 -7.85
CA ALA A 209 -6.41 10.85 -8.50
C ALA A 209 -6.82 11.49 -9.83
N THR A 210 -6.33 12.69 -10.07
CA THR A 210 -6.48 13.41 -11.33
C THR A 210 -5.65 12.75 -12.44
N LYS A 211 -5.91 13.11 -13.69
CA LYS A 211 -5.12 12.62 -14.83
C LYS A 211 -3.65 13.01 -14.74
N ASP A 212 -3.35 14.20 -14.25
CA ASP A 212 -1.98 14.71 -14.12
C ASP A 212 -1.22 13.96 -13.01
N GLU A 213 -1.86 13.72 -11.86
CA GLU A 213 -1.30 12.91 -10.78
C GLU A 213 -1.04 11.47 -11.21
N LEU A 214 -1.97 10.86 -11.96
CA LEU A 214 -1.76 9.51 -12.51
C LEU A 214 -0.63 9.49 -13.53
N SER A 215 -0.57 10.48 -14.44
CA SER A 215 0.51 10.57 -15.42
C SER A 215 1.88 10.67 -14.77
N GLU A 216 2.01 11.42 -13.68
CA GLU A 216 3.25 11.52 -12.91
C GLU A 216 3.60 10.21 -12.21
N LEU A 217 2.62 9.59 -11.56
CA LEU A 217 2.80 8.32 -10.84
C LEU A 217 3.19 7.18 -11.79
N LEU A 218 2.60 7.13 -12.99
CA LEU A 218 2.86 6.10 -13.97
C LEU A 218 4.23 6.21 -14.66
N LYS A 219 4.93 7.35 -14.55
CA LYS A 219 6.32 7.48 -15.05
C LYS A 219 7.30 6.52 -14.35
N ASP A 220 7.04 6.19 -13.10
CA ASP A 220 7.86 5.26 -12.31
C ASP A 220 7.55 3.79 -12.64
N THR A 221 6.49 3.52 -13.43
CA THR A 221 6.08 2.15 -13.78
C THR A 221 6.75 1.70 -15.07
N LYS A 222 7.18 0.43 -15.10
CA LYS A 222 7.65 -0.21 -16.34
C LYS A 222 6.45 -0.76 -17.11
N GLU A 223 6.48 -0.62 -18.43
CA GLU A 223 5.51 -1.29 -19.29
C GLU A 223 5.65 -2.81 -19.14
N VAL A 224 4.60 -3.47 -18.70
CA VAL A 224 4.55 -4.92 -18.51
C VAL A 224 3.51 -5.49 -19.45
N HIS A 225 3.94 -6.40 -20.31
CA HIS A 225 3.02 -7.11 -21.19
C HIS A 225 2.58 -8.41 -20.54
N LEU A 226 1.26 -8.57 -20.33
CA LEU A 226 0.71 -9.89 -20.00
C LEU A 226 0.88 -10.80 -21.22
N SER A 227 1.74 -11.80 -21.09
CA SER A 227 1.72 -12.94 -22.01
C SER A 227 0.41 -13.72 -21.72
N ARG A 228 -0.57 -13.55 -22.57
CA ARG A 228 -1.82 -14.37 -22.54
C ARG A 228 -1.62 -15.67 -23.26
#